data_e43cc8b4b8238d49c7dcb25e19b9d1b0
#
_entry.id   e43cc8b4b8238d49c7dcb25e19b9d1b0
#
_cell.length_a   1.000
_cell.length_b   1.000
_cell.length_c   1.000
_cell.angle_alpha   90.00
_cell.angle_beta   90.00
_cell.angle_gamma   90.00
#
_symmetry.space_group_name_H-M   'P 1'
#
loop_
_entity.id
_entity.type
_entity.pdbx_description
1 polymer ?
#
loop_
_entity_poly.entity_id
_entity_poly.type
_entity_poly.pdbx_seq_one_letter_code
_entity_poly.pdbx_strand_id
1 'polypeptide(L)'
;MRVLDLLRQVYREIGTLETSRRQKDMIIADNAGVKAIRYDKDKVSGGQQGDLADVLLNIERERERINEQIARQLERVMRHRAELYQLMEKVPDGPGKIAVQEHYLYRVPWGVVAERLHYGKDYTRKSAY
;
A
#
# COMPACT_ATOMS: atom_id res chain seq x y z
N MET A 1 22.84 7.07 4.01
CA MET A 1 21.56 7.13 4.74
C MET A 1 21.63 6.21 5.95
N ARG A 2 21.21 6.70 7.09
CA ARG A 2 21.18 5.87 8.31
C ARG A 2 20.11 4.79 8.19
N VAL A 3 20.34 3.65 8.81
CA VAL A 3 19.41 2.52 8.78
C VAL A 3 18.00 2.92 9.26
N LEU A 4 17.93 3.71 10.34
CA LEU A 4 16.65 4.17 10.88
C LEU A 4 15.90 5.06 9.90
N ASP A 5 16.60 5.94 9.18
CA ASP A 5 16.00 6.81 8.17
C ASP A 5 15.43 5.97 7.02
N LEU A 6 16.16 4.95 6.59
CA LEU A 6 15.70 4.04 5.55
C LEU A 6 14.49 3.22 6.00
N LEU A 7 14.49 2.75 7.24
CA LEU A 7 13.34 2.04 7.84
C LEU A 7 12.08 2.92 7.84
N ARG A 8 12.21 4.16 8.26
CA ARG A 8 11.10 5.12 8.29
C ARG A 8 10.61 5.44 6.87
N GLN A 9 11.54 5.57 5.93
CA GLN A 9 11.20 5.82 4.54
C GLN A 9 10.40 4.64 3.94
N VAL A 10 10.86 3.42 4.14
CA VAL A 10 10.15 2.22 3.67
C VAL A 10 8.77 2.12 4.31
N TYR A 11 8.67 2.39 5.60
CA TYR A 11 7.38 2.41 6.29
C TYR A 11 6.38 3.35 5.61
N ARG A 12 6.82 4.58 5.31
CA ARG A 12 5.99 5.56 4.61
C ARG A 12 5.64 5.15 3.19
N GLU A 13 6.61 4.60 2.46
CA GLU A 13 6.40 4.15 1.08
C GLU A 13 5.40 3.01 0.99
N ILE A 14 5.45 2.07 1.91
CA ILE A 14 4.47 0.99 2.00
C ILE A 14 3.08 1.56 2.28
N GLY A 15 2.97 2.54 3.17
CA GLY A 15 1.71 3.21 3.45
C GLY A 15 1.13 3.92 2.23
N THR A 16 1.98 4.60 1.46
CA THR A 16 1.59 5.25 0.21
C THR A 16 1.10 4.23 -0.82
N LEU A 17 1.81 3.12 -0.93
CA LEU A 17 1.42 2.02 -1.83
C LEU A 17 0.06 1.43 -1.44
N GLU A 18 -0.17 1.20 -0.17
CA GLU A 18 -1.46 0.71 0.34
C GLU A 18 -2.60 1.68 0.00
N THR A 19 -2.36 2.98 0.18
CA THR A 19 -3.34 4.02 -0.17
C THR A 19 -3.67 4.00 -1.66
N SER A 20 -2.66 3.88 -2.51
CA SER A 20 -2.85 3.80 -3.97
C SER A 20 -3.65 2.55 -4.36
N ARG A 21 -3.41 1.42 -3.69
CA ARG A 21 -4.17 0.19 -3.93
C ARG A 21 -5.64 0.34 -3.53
N ARG A 22 -5.93 1.04 -2.43
CA ARG A 22 -7.30 1.36 -2.04
C ARG A 22 -7.99 2.26 -3.05
N GLN A 23 -7.28 3.26 -3.58
CA GLN A 23 -7.80 4.12 -4.65
C GLN A 23 -8.16 3.30 -5.88
N LYS A 24 -7.30 2.36 -6.27
CA LYS A 24 -7.58 1.45 -7.37
C LYS A 24 -8.84 0.62 -7.13
N ASP A 25 -9.00 0.09 -5.93
CA ASP A 25 -10.17 -0.70 -5.56
C ASP A 25 -11.45 0.14 -5.65
N MET A 26 -11.40 1.40 -5.23
CA MET A 26 -12.53 2.34 -5.37
C MET A 26 -12.87 2.59 -6.84
N ILE A 27 -11.87 2.78 -7.70
CA ILE A 27 -12.09 2.99 -9.14
C ILE A 27 -12.74 1.75 -9.76
N ILE A 28 -12.32 0.56 -9.37
CA ILE A 28 -12.92 -0.70 -9.83
C ILE A 28 -14.40 -0.78 -9.38
N ALA A 29 -14.69 -0.42 -8.13
CA ALA A 29 -16.03 -0.41 -7.60
C ALA A 29 -16.92 0.62 -8.34
N ASP A 30 -16.40 1.82 -8.59
CA ASP A 30 -17.10 2.85 -9.37
C ASP A 30 -17.39 2.38 -10.79
N ASN A 31 -16.43 1.70 -11.44
CA ASN A 31 -16.61 1.13 -12.76
C ASN A 31 -17.72 0.05 -12.77
N ALA A 32 -17.75 -0.80 -11.77
CA ALA A 32 -18.80 -1.80 -11.61
C ALA A 32 -20.18 -1.13 -11.44
N GLY A 33 -20.27 -0.08 -10.64
CA GLY A 33 -21.49 0.70 -10.45
C GLY A 33 -21.98 1.35 -11.74
N VAL A 34 -21.07 1.96 -12.51
CA VAL A 34 -21.39 2.56 -13.81
C VAL A 34 -21.85 1.52 -14.80
N LYS A 35 -21.22 0.35 -14.85
CA LYS A 35 -21.65 -0.75 -15.73
C LYS A 35 -23.06 -1.25 -15.36
N ALA A 36 -23.37 -1.35 -14.09
CA ALA A 36 -24.70 -1.73 -13.61
C ALA A 36 -25.75 -0.73 -14.04
N ILE A 37 -25.47 0.57 -13.89
CA ILE A 37 -26.36 1.66 -14.34
C ILE A 37 -26.57 1.57 -15.86
N ARG A 38 -25.51 1.33 -16.61
CA ARG A 38 -25.57 1.15 -18.08
C ARG A 38 -26.48 -0.01 -18.46
N TYR A 39 -26.39 -1.11 -17.74
CA TYR A 39 -27.19 -2.29 -17.99
C TYR A 39 -28.69 -1.99 -17.79
N ASP A 40 -29.04 -1.27 -16.70
CA ASP A 40 -30.40 -0.86 -16.42
C ASP A 40 -30.93 0.16 -17.44
N LYS A 41 -30.04 0.98 -18.00
CA LYS A 41 -30.39 2.06 -18.94
C LYS A 41 -30.37 1.65 -20.41
N ASP A 42 -30.06 0.42 -20.75
CA ASP A 42 -30.15 -0.09 -22.14
C ASP A 42 -31.58 0.05 -22.70
N LYS A 43 -32.54 0.30 -21.85
CA LYS A 43 -33.95 0.54 -22.21
C LYS A 43 -34.29 2.01 -22.46
N VAL A 44 -33.33 2.93 -22.30
CA VAL A 44 -33.54 4.38 -22.41
C VAL A 44 -32.86 4.91 -23.67
N SER A 45 -33.52 5.86 -24.34
CA SER A 45 -33.14 6.41 -25.65
C SER A 45 -31.71 6.95 -25.72
N GLY A 46 -31.11 6.83 -26.93
CA GLY A 46 -29.70 6.94 -27.24
C GLY A 46 -28.92 8.21 -26.93
N GLY A 47 -29.52 9.28 -26.37
CA GLY A 47 -28.79 10.50 -26.02
C GLY A 47 -27.89 10.40 -24.81
N GLN A 48 -28.07 9.40 -23.95
CA GLN A 48 -27.27 9.21 -22.73
C GLN A 48 -26.11 8.21 -22.91
N GLN A 49 -26.06 7.51 -24.04
CA GLN A 49 -25.01 6.51 -24.29
C GLN A 49 -23.62 7.15 -24.48
N GLY A 50 -23.57 8.33 -25.11
CA GLY A 50 -22.31 9.06 -25.31
C GLY A 50 -21.68 9.51 -23.99
N ASP A 51 -22.49 10.08 -23.09
CA ASP A 51 -22.01 10.54 -21.78
C ASP A 51 -21.52 9.37 -20.93
N LEU A 52 -22.22 8.24 -20.98
CA LEU A 52 -21.85 7.05 -20.25
C LEU A 52 -20.53 6.44 -20.79
N ALA A 53 -20.35 6.45 -22.11
CA ALA A 53 -19.13 5.99 -22.75
C ALA A 53 -17.94 6.88 -22.35
N ASP A 54 -18.13 8.19 -22.26
CA ASP A 54 -17.11 9.15 -21.81
C ASP A 54 -16.74 8.91 -20.36
N VAL A 55 -17.70 8.65 -19.50
CA VAL A 55 -17.47 8.31 -18.08
C VAL A 55 -16.64 7.03 -17.97
N LEU A 56 -17.01 6.00 -18.70
CA LEU A 56 -16.28 4.71 -18.72
C LEU A 56 -14.84 4.90 -19.21
N LEU A 57 -14.65 5.69 -20.26
CA LEU A 57 -13.31 5.98 -20.78
C LEU A 57 -12.45 6.73 -19.75
N ASN A 58 -13.03 7.70 -19.04
CA ASN A 58 -12.33 8.44 -18.00
C ASN A 58 -11.95 7.53 -16.83
N ILE A 59 -12.81 6.59 -16.45
CA ILE A 59 -12.51 5.58 -15.41
C ILE A 59 -11.36 4.70 -15.86
N GLU A 60 -11.34 4.24 -17.11
CA GLU A 60 -10.25 3.42 -17.64
C GLU A 60 -8.92 4.17 -17.65
N ARG A 61 -8.91 5.45 -18.06
CA ARG A 61 -7.71 6.29 -18.03
C ARG A 61 -7.20 6.50 -16.62
N GLU A 62 -8.08 6.75 -15.67
CA GLU A 62 -7.74 6.93 -14.28
C GLU A 62 -7.16 5.63 -13.71
N ARG A 63 -7.74 4.50 -14.04
CA ARG A 63 -7.26 3.17 -13.64
C ARG A 63 -5.87 2.89 -14.17
N GLU A 64 -5.60 3.20 -15.45
CA GLU A 64 -4.26 3.05 -16.04
C GLU A 64 -3.23 3.92 -15.31
N ARG A 65 -3.58 5.18 -15.03
CA ARG A 65 -2.71 6.10 -14.31
C ARG A 65 -2.37 5.59 -12.92
N ILE A 66 -3.37 5.08 -12.19
CA ILE A 66 -3.17 4.51 -10.86
C ILE A 66 -2.31 3.23 -10.93
N ASN A 67 -2.52 2.39 -11.92
CA ASN A 67 -1.69 1.20 -12.12
C ASN A 67 -0.22 1.54 -12.35
N GLU A 68 0.07 2.57 -13.14
CA GLU A 68 1.43 3.05 -13.36
C GLU A 68 2.04 3.61 -12.07
N GLN A 69 1.25 4.36 -11.31
CA GLN A 69 1.68 4.91 -10.02
C GLN A 69 2.02 3.80 -9.03
N ILE A 70 1.16 2.77 -8.93
CA ILE A 70 1.38 1.60 -8.08
C ILE A 70 2.66 0.86 -8.50
N ALA A 71 2.86 0.67 -9.80
CA ALA A 71 4.06 0.00 -10.31
C ALA A 71 5.34 0.75 -9.90
N ARG A 72 5.37 2.08 -10.04
CA ARG A 72 6.51 2.89 -9.63
C ARG A 72 6.74 2.85 -8.12
N GLN A 73 5.68 2.93 -7.34
CA GLN A 73 5.76 2.85 -5.88
C GLN A 73 6.25 1.49 -5.43
N LEU A 74 5.75 0.42 -6.04
CA LEU A 74 6.15 -0.95 -5.72
C LEU A 74 7.64 -1.16 -6.04
N GLU A 75 8.12 -0.70 -7.18
CA GLU A 75 9.53 -0.78 -7.55
C GLU A 75 10.42 -0.09 -6.50
N ARG A 76 9.99 1.10 -6.06
CA ARG A 76 10.71 1.87 -5.03
C ARG A 76 10.76 1.13 -3.70
N VAL A 77 9.62 0.59 -3.27
CA VAL A 77 9.54 -0.22 -2.04
C VAL A 77 10.43 -1.45 -2.14
N MET A 78 10.38 -2.19 -3.24
CA MET A 78 11.18 -3.39 -3.44
C MET A 78 12.68 -3.10 -3.40
N ARG A 79 13.11 -2.01 -4.02
CA ARG A 79 14.52 -1.59 -4.04
C ARG A 79 15.00 -1.24 -2.62
N HIS A 80 14.25 -0.44 -1.90
CA HIS A 80 14.60 -0.04 -0.55
C HIS A 80 14.53 -1.20 0.43
N ARG A 81 13.57 -2.10 0.27
CA ARG A 81 13.49 -3.31 1.10
C ARG A 81 14.68 -4.24 0.87
N ALA A 82 15.11 -4.41 -0.36
CA ALA A 82 16.30 -5.21 -0.68
C ALA A 82 17.54 -4.63 0.01
N GLU A 83 17.71 -3.32 -0.02
CA GLU A 83 18.79 -2.62 0.68
C GLU A 83 18.69 -2.85 2.19
N LEU A 84 17.49 -2.75 2.76
CA LEU A 84 17.27 -3.01 4.19
C LEU A 84 17.59 -4.45 4.58
N TYR A 85 17.22 -5.44 3.78
CA TYR A 85 17.53 -6.84 4.07
C TYR A 85 19.05 -7.06 4.13
N GLN A 86 19.81 -6.43 3.25
CA GLN A 86 21.27 -6.50 3.30
C GLN A 86 21.83 -5.87 4.58
N LEU A 87 21.28 -4.73 4.99
CA LEU A 87 21.69 -4.08 6.22
C LEU A 87 21.29 -4.88 7.47
N MET A 88 20.11 -5.48 7.43
CA MET A 88 19.60 -6.29 8.55
C MET A 88 20.35 -7.59 8.76
N GLU A 89 21.01 -8.13 7.73
CA GLU A 89 21.88 -9.30 7.88
C GLU A 89 23.03 -9.04 8.86
N LYS A 90 23.45 -7.78 8.99
CA LYS A 90 24.52 -7.37 9.90
C LYS A 90 24.04 -7.18 11.34
N VAL A 91 22.73 -7.18 11.56
CA VAL A 91 22.15 -7.00 12.90
C VAL A 91 22.02 -8.38 13.56
N PRO A 92 22.43 -8.53 14.82
CA PRO A 92 22.28 -9.79 15.53
C PRO A 92 20.81 -10.21 15.66
N ASP A 93 20.56 -11.52 15.55
CA ASP A 93 19.23 -12.07 15.77
C ASP A 93 18.77 -11.82 17.20
N GLY A 94 17.50 -11.55 17.37
CA GLY A 94 16.91 -11.31 18.67
C GLY A 94 15.59 -10.54 18.60
N PRO A 95 14.98 -10.26 19.76
CA PRO A 95 13.70 -9.55 19.81
C PRO A 95 13.72 -8.18 19.15
N GLY A 96 14.83 -7.45 19.27
CA GLY A 96 14.96 -6.13 18.65
C GLY A 96 14.90 -6.19 17.14
N LYS A 97 15.58 -7.15 16.52
CA LYS A 97 15.57 -7.35 15.07
C LYS A 97 14.16 -7.75 14.60
N ILE A 98 13.52 -8.66 15.28
CA ILE A 98 12.15 -9.08 14.99
C ILE A 98 11.19 -7.89 15.09
N ALA A 99 11.31 -7.10 16.15
CA ALA A 99 10.48 -5.92 16.36
C ALA A 99 10.61 -4.91 15.23
N VAL A 100 11.84 -4.64 14.79
CA VAL A 100 12.12 -3.74 13.67
C VAL A 100 11.48 -4.24 12.38
N GLN A 101 11.69 -5.52 12.06
CA GLN A 101 11.12 -6.12 10.85
C GLN A 101 9.59 -6.09 10.87
N GLU A 102 8.97 -6.49 11.96
CA GLU A 102 7.52 -6.50 12.08
C GLU A 102 6.91 -5.10 11.94
N HIS A 103 7.46 -4.14 12.63
CA HIS A 103 6.90 -2.79 12.61
C HIS A 103 7.17 -2.05 11.30
N TYR A 104 8.43 -1.97 10.88
CA TYR A 104 8.81 -1.12 9.74
C TYR A 104 8.59 -1.79 8.38
N LEU A 105 8.85 -3.08 8.26
CA LEU A 105 8.71 -3.79 6.97
C LEU A 105 7.30 -4.34 6.76
N TYR A 106 6.65 -4.79 7.82
CA TYR A 106 5.31 -5.38 7.73
C TYR A 106 4.20 -4.48 8.28
N ARG A 107 4.56 -3.28 8.76
CA ARG A 107 3.64 -2.27 9.30
C ARG A 107 2.76 -2.77 10.44
N VAL A 108 3.27 -3.68 11.23
CA VAL A 108 2.57 -4.15 12.42
C VAL A 108 2.66 -3.08 13.52
N PRO A 109 1.54 -2.67 14.14
CA PRO A 109 1.58 -1.69 15.24
C PRO A 109 2.45 -2.16 16.40
N TRP A 110 3.14 -1.22 17.05
CA TRP A 110 4.01 -1.54 18.17
C TRP A 110 3.33 -2.35 19.28
N GLY A 111 2.04 -2.07 19.57
CA GLY A 111 1.29 -2.81 20.57
C GLY A 111 1.13 -4.28 20.21
N VAL A 112 0.88 -4.58 18.93
CA VAL A 112 0.75 -5.95 18.44
C VAL A 112 2.09 -6.67 18.44
N VAL A 113 3.17 -5.97 18.05
CA VAL A 113 4.53 -6.53 18.09
C VAL A 113 4.91 -6.90 19.52
N ALA A 114 4.66 -6.01 20.47
CA ALA A 114 4.92 -6.26 21.89
C ALA A 114 4.16 -7.48 22.40
N GLU A 115 2.89 -7.62 22.02
CA GLU A 115 2.07 -8.75 22.39
C GLU A 115 2.62 -10.07 21.82
N ARG A 116 3.03 -10.08 20.56
CA ARG A 116 3.61 -11.26 19.91
C ARG A 116 4.93 -11.69 20.55
N LEU A 117 5.72 -10.73 21.01
CA LEU A 117 7.02 -10.99 21.63
C LEU A 117 6.91 -11.14 23.16
N HIS A 118 5.72 -11.00 23.74
CA HIS A 118 5.47 -11.05 25.18
C HIS A 118 6.26 -10.00 25.97
N TYR A 119 6.51 -8.82 25.37
CA TYR A 119 7.17 -7.69 26.02
C TYR A 119 6.22 -6.49 26.12
N GLY A 120 6.52 -5.58 27.05
CA GLY A 120 5.83 -4.30 27.11
C GLY A 120 6.16 -3.47 25.87
N LYS A 121 5.20 -2.64 25.45
CA LYS A 121 5.32 -1.81 24.23
C LYS A 121 6.57 -0.91 24.26
N ASP A 122 6.84 -0.28 25.39
CA ASP A 122 8.00 0.62 25.51
C ASP A 122 9.33 -0.14 25.46
N TYR A 123 9.39 -1.30 26.08
CA TYR A 123 10.56 -2.18 26.03
C TYR A 123 10.82 -2.64 24.59
N THR A 124 9.79 -3.06 23.89
CA THR A 124 9.90 -3.49 22.51
C THR A 124 10.43 -2.37 21.61
N ARG A 125 9.93 -1.16 21.77
CA ARG A 125 10.39 0.00 21.02
C ARG A 125 11.85 0.32 21.32
N LYS A 126 12.24 0.30 22.57
CA LYS A 126 13.64 0.55 23.00
C LYS A 126 14.58 -0.52 22.45
N SER A 127 14.15 -1.77 22.45
CA SER A 127 14.96 -2.88 21.89
C SER A 127 15.14 -2.77 20.38
N ALA A 128 14.18 -2.14 19.66
CA ALA A 128 14.28 -1.91 18.22
C ALA A 128 15.28 -0.82 17.86
N TYR A 129 15.53 0.13 18.73
CA TYR A 129 16.47 1.23 18.54
C TYR A 129 17.76 0.99 19.30
#